data_41b87a0241b5470f56f5a68afaf93484
#
_entry.id   41b87a0241b5470f56f5a68afaf93484
#
_cell.length_a   1.000
_cell.length_b   1.000
_cell.length_c   1.000
_cell.angle_alpha   90.00
_cell.angle_beta   90.00
_cell.angle_gamma   90.00
#
_symmetry.space_group_name_H-M   'P 1'
#
loop_
_entity.id
_entity.type
_entity.pdbx_description
1 polymer ?
#
loop_
_entity_poly.entity_id
_entity_poly.type
_entity_poly.pdbx_seq_one_letter_code
_entity_poly.pdbx_strand_id
1 'polypeptide(L)'
;MGIAKEVCRITKLKSIGALGGAYEHNLRLKDIPNADERKTTYNIELTDRPQGKSYVDVFYEKINNSPWYKDGAHAIAKNAIYAAEFMLTFGHKATDQIDVDAWAKDNYQWLCEHFGGEQNVISAILHVDERTSHIHAIVMPMD
;
A
#
# COMPACT_ATOMS: atom_id res chain seq x y z
N MET A 1 -12.48 29.12 -0.30
CA MET A 1 -11.67 28.20 -1.08
C MET A 1 -11.94 26.77 -0.62
N GLY A 2 -12.38 25.95 -1.51
CA GLY A 2 -12.61 24.54 -1.21
C GLY A 2 -11.30 23.80 -1.07
N ILE A 3 -10.99 23.36 0.13
CA ILE A 3 -9.85 22.48 0.34
C ILE A 3 -10.30 21.06 0.03
N ALA A 4 -9.51 20.34 -0.74
CA ALA A 4 -9.78 18.92 -1.00
C ALA A 4 -9.88 18.19 0.33
N LYS A 5 -10.97 17.46 0.52
CA LYS A 5 -11.14 16.63 1.70
C LYS A 5 -10.32 15.37 1.51
N GLU A 6 -9.25 15.24 2.26
CA GLU A 6 -8.45 14.03 2.26
C GLU A 6 -9.15 12.96 3.10
N VAL A 7 -9.05 11.73 2.65
CA VAL A 7 -9.61 10.56 3.32
C VAL A 7 -8.51 9.54 3.54
N CYS A 8 -8.43 9.03 4.75
CA CYS A 8 -7.51 7.94 5.09
C CYS A 8 -8.31 6.81 5.75
N ARG A 9 -8.22 5.62 5.20
CA ARG A 9 -8.80 4.41 5.78
C ARG A 9 -7.69 3.40 6.03
N ILE A 10 -7.80 2.68 7.15
CA ILE A 10 -6.79 1.71 7.54
C ILE A 10 -7.48 0.37 7.75
N THR A 11 -6.97 -0.67 7.12
CA THR A 11 -7.43 -2.04 7.27
C THR A 11 -6.29 -2.91 7.78
N LYS A 12 -6.53 -3.66 8.85
CA LYS A 12 -5.54 -4.58 9.41
C LYS A 12 -5.53 -5.88 8.61
N LEU A 13 -4.36 -6.29 8.16
CA LEU A 13 -4.18 -7.56 7.46
C LEU A 13 -3.59 -8.55 8.45
N LYS A 14 -4.38 -9.54 8.85
CA LYS A 14 -4.04 -10.45 9.96
C LYS A 14 -3.64 -11.84 9.52
N SER A 15 -3.40 -12.04 8.22
CA SER A 15 -3.00 -13.33 7.69
C SER A 15 -2.25 -13.19 6.38
N ILE A 16 -1.53 -14.23 6.01
CA ILE A 16 -0.88 -14.32 4.70
C ILE A 16 -1.92 -14.28 3.58
N GLY A 17 -3.07 -14.93 3.80
CA GLY A 17 -4.17 -14.88 2.81
C GLY A 17 -4.70 -13.48 2.58
N ALA A 18 -4.86 -12.69 3.65
CA ALA A 18 -5.29 -11.29 3.53
C ALA A 18 -4.26 -10.45 2.76
N LEU A 19 -2.98 -10.67 3.03
CA LEU A 19 -1.89 -9.97 2.35
C LEU A 19 -1.85 -10.34 0.86
N GLY A 20 -2.00 -11.63 0.54
CA GLY A 20 -2.07 -12.10 -0.84
C GLY A 20 -3.28 -11.56 -1.59
N GLY A 21 -4.43 -11.48 -0.93
CA GLY A 21 -5.64 -10.89 -1.51
C GLY A 21 -5.46 -9.40 -1.83
N ALA A 22 -4.81 -8.66 -0.93
CA ALA A 22 -4.50 -7.25 -1.17
C ALA A 22 -3.57 -7.10 -2.39
N TYR A 23 -2.59 -7.98 -2.53
CA TYR A 23 -1.70 -7.99 -3.69
C TYR A 23 -2.47 -8.17 -5.00
N GLU A 24 -3.32 -9.20 -5.06
CA GLU A 24 -4.11 -9.49 -6.27
C GLU A 24 -5.01 -8.30 -6.64
N HIS A 25 -5.64 -7.69 -5.66
CA HIS A 25 -6.49 -6.52 -5.87
C HIS A 25 -5.69 -5.33 -6.36
N ASN A 26 -4.61 -5.00 -5.65
CA ASN A 26 -3.84 -3.77 -5.92
C ASN A 26 -3.06 -3.85 -7.24
N LEU A 27 -2.61 -5.03 -7.63
CA LEU A 27 -1.90 -5.25 -8.90
C LEU A 27 -2.85 -5.57 -10.06
N ARG A 28 -4.15 -5.54 -9.81
CA ARG A 28 -5.16 -5.85 -10.82
C ARG A 28 -4.99 -7.26 -11.42
N LEU A 29 -4.62 -8.22 -10.59
CA LEU A 29 -4.46 -9.62 -11.01
C LEU A 29 -5.78 -10.37 -11.05
N LYS A 30 -6.84 -9.74 -10.56
CA LYS A 30 -8.20 -10.24 -10.67
C LYS A 30 -9.10 -9.13 -11.20
N ASP A 31 -10.29 -9.48 -11.66
CA ASP A 31 -11.24 -8.52 -12.20
C ASP A 31 -11.72 -7.57 -11.10
N ILE A 32 -11.60 -6.27 -11.34
CA ILE A 32 -12.02 -5.22 -10.43
C ILE A 32 -13.13 -4.42 -11.12
N PRO A 33 -14.40 -4.60 -10.70
CA PRO A 33 -15.54 -4.01 -11.44
C PRO A 33 -15.49 -2.51 -11.62
N ASN A 34 -14.90 -1.78 -10.66
CA ASN A 34 -14.86 -0.32 -10.71
C ASN A 34 -13.61 0.24 -11.40
N ALA A 35 -12.70 -0.62 -11.85
CA ALA A 35 -11.48 -0.19 -12.51
C ALA A 35 -11.67 -0.14 -14.02
N ASP A 36 -11.13 0.89 -14.66
CA ASP A 36 -11.08 1.01 -16.11
C ASP A 36 -9.78 0.35 -16.59
N GLU A 37 -9.90 -0.81 -17.21
CA GLU A 37 -8.77 -1.59 -17.70
C GLU A 37 -7.87 -0.80 -18.66
N ARG A 38 -8.43 0.14 -19.40
CA ARG A 38 -7.65 0.98 -20.33
C ARG A 38 -6.69 1.91 -19.60
N LYS A 39 -6.96 2.20 -18.32
CA LYS A 39 -6.14 3.10 -17.49
C LYS A 39 -5.24 2.36 -16.52
N THR A 40 -5.38 1.04 -16.39
CA THR A 40 -4.62 0.26 -15.41
C THR A 40 -3.11 0.37 -15.62
N THR A 41 -2.65 0.50 -16.86
CA THR A 41 -1.23 0.65 -17.15
C THR A 41 -0.64 1.97 -16.62
N TYR A 42 -1.47 2.93 -16.26
CA TYR A 42 -1.03 4.20 -15.69
C TYR A 42 -0.93 4.17 -14.16
N ASN A 43 -1.32 3.07 -13.52
CA ASN A 43 -1.11 2.90 -12.08
C ASN A 43 0.39 2.87 -11.79
N ILE A 44 0.81 3.49 -10.69
CA ILE A 44 2.23 3.69 -10.39
C ILE A 44 2.58 3.09 -9.04
N GLU A 45 3.57 2.19 -9.02
CA GLU A 45 4.19 1.73 -7.79
C GLU A 45 5.15 2.82 -7.29
N LEU A 46 4.89 3.36 -6.10
CA LEU A 46 5.70 4.44 -5.53
C LEU A 46 6.94 3.94 -4.79
N THR A 47 6.97 2.65 -4.43
CA THR A 47 8.12 2.02 -3.76
C THR A 47 9.08 1.43 -4.79
N ASP A 48 10.21 0.92 -4.30
CA ASP A 48 11.16 0.17 -5.13
C ASP A 48 10.88 -1.34 -5.13
N ARG A 49 9.65 -1.75 -4.75
CA ARG A 49 9.28 -3.17 -4.75
C ARG A 49 9.59 -3.77 -6.13
N PRO A 50 10.39 -4.84 -6.17
CA PRO A 50 10.73 -5.48 -7.45
C PRO A 50 9.50 -5.98 -8.18
N GLN A 51 9.45 -5.70 -9.48
CA GLN A 51 8.38 -6.22 -10.32
C GLN A 51 8.38 -7.75 -10.28
N GLY A 52 7.21 -8.34 -10.12
CA GLY A 52 7.05 -9.78 -10.02
C GLY A 52 7.16 -10.35 -8.61
N LYS A 53 7.61 -9.57 -7.64
CA LYS A 53 7.60 -10.00 -6.23
C LYS A 53 6.27 -9.65 -5.59
N SER A 54 5.60 -10.67 -5.04
CA SER A 54 4.33 -10.45 -4.34
C SER A 54 4.53 -9.78 -2.99
N TYR A 55 3.45 -9.30 -2.39
CA TYR A 55 3.49 -8.75 -1.04
C TYR A 55 3.93 -9.81 -0.03
N VAL A 56 3.52 -11.05 -0.23
CA VAL A 56 3.91 -12.16 0.63
C VAL A 56 5.42 -12.40 0.55
N ASP A 57 5.99 -12.39 -0.66
CA ASP A 57 7.43 -12.55 -0.86
C ASP A 57 8.21 -11.45 -0.13
N VAL A 58 7.80 -10.21 -0.30
CA VAL A 58 8.45 -9.05 0.34
C VAL A 58 8.30 -9.12 1.86
N PHE A 59 7.11 -9.51 2.33
CA PHE A 59 6.87 -9.69 3.76
C PHE A 59 7.85 -10.68 4.37
N TYR A 60 8.00 -11.85 3.79
CA TYR A 60 8.91 -12.86 4.32
C TYR A 60 10.38 -12.43 4.22
N GLU A 61 10.78 -11.74 3.16
CA GLU A 61 12.14 -11.20 3.06
C GLU A 61 12.42 -10.24 4.21
N LYS A 62 11.48 -9.35 4.51
CA LYS A 62 11.64 -8.38 5.60
C LYS A 62 11.67 -9.07 6.97
N ILE A 63 10.81 -10.06 7.19
CA ILE A 63 10.77 -10.84 8.43
C ILE A 63 12.10 -11.59 8.61
N ASN A 64 12.59 -12.25 7.56
CA ASN A 64 13.82 -13.04 7.64
C ASN A 64 15.05 -12.17 7.85
N ASN A 65 15.00 -10.91 7.46
CA ASN A 65 16.11 -9.97 7.65
C ASN A 65 15.97 -9.16 8.96
N SER A 66 14.86 -9.34 9.68
CA SER A 66 14.65 -8.64 10.95
C SER A 66 15.43 -9.36 12.06
N PRO A 67 16.20 -8.65 12.89
CA PRO A 67 16.88 -9.27 14.01
C PRO A 67 15.95 -9.98 15.00
N TRP A 68 14.69 -9.51 15.09
CA TRP A 68 13.69 -10.07 16.00
C TRP A 68 13.29 -11.49 15.59
N TYR A 69 13.13 -11.74 14.29
CA TYR A 69 12.66 -13.03 13.77
C TYR A 69 13.80 -13.92 13.24
N LYS A 70 15.00 -13.37 13.12
CA LYS A 70 16.14 -14.06 12.55
C LYS A 70 16.50 -15.29 13.40
N ASP A 71 16.86 -16.36 12.73
CA ASP A 71 17.25 -17.63 13.35
C ASP A 71 16.13 -18.30 14.16
N GLY A 72 14.88 -17.93 13.89
CA GLY A 72 13.74 -18.53 14.58
C GLY A 72 13.62 -18.11 16.05
N ALA A 73 14.31 -17.04 16.46
CA ALA A 73 14.28 -16.58 17.84
C ALA A 73 12.86 -16.20 18.30
N HIS A 74 12.04 -15.69 17.38
CA HIS A 74 10.65 -15.33 17.66
C HIS A 74 9.77 -15.78 16.51
N ALA A 75 8.64 -16.41 16.85
CA ALA A 75 7.62 -16.77 15.88
C ALA A 75 6.58 -15.64 15.75
N ILE A 76 5.95 -15.55 14.59
CA ILE A 76 4.85 -14.63 14.41
C ILE A 76 3.70 -15.10 15.30
N ALA A 77 3.20 -14.21 16.16
CA ALA A 77 2.10 -14.54 17.05
C ALA A 77 0.83 -14.87 16.27
N LYS A 78 0.01 -15.81 16.80
CA LYS A 78 -1.21 -16.27 16.15
C LYS A 78 -2.17 -15.13 15.80
N ASN A 79 -2.26 -14.09 16.63
CA ASN A 79 -3.15 -12.95 16.43
C ASN A 79 -2.41 -11.71 15.98
N ALA A 80 -1.20 -11.85 15.44
CA ALA A 80 -0.41 -10.72 15.00
C ALA A 80 -1.06 -10.00 13.81
N ILE A 81 -0.86 -8.70 13.75
CA ILE A 81 -1.16 -7.92 12.56
C ILE A 81 0.05 -8.05 11.65
N TYR A 82 -0.12 -8.68 10.49
CA TYR A 82 0.96 -8.88 9.52
C TYR A 82 1.34 -7.57 8.84
N ALA A 83 0.32 -6.79 8.47
CA ALA A 83 0.50 -5.50 7.83
C ALA A 83 -0.77 -4.66 8.02
N ALA A 84 -0.67 -3.38 7.75
CA ALA A 84 -1.81 -2.50 7.67
C ALA A 84 -1.92 -1.97 6.24
N GLU A 85 -3.11 -2.01 5.67
CA GLU A 85 -3.38 -1.40 4.39
C GLU A 85 -3.98 -0.02 4.60
N PHE A 86 -3.32 0.99 4.04
CA PHE A 86 -3.79 2.37 4.05
C PHE A 86 -4.40 2.67 2.69
N MET A 87 -5.62 3.20 2.69
CA MET A 87 -6.20 3.77 1.48
C MET A 87 -6.26 5.28 1.67
N LEU A 88 -5.52 6.01 0.86
CA LEU A 88 -5.44 7.46 0.90
C LEU A 88 -6.07 8.02 -0.37
N THR A 89 -7.00 8.95 -0.21
CA THR A 89 -7.66 9.58 -1.34
C THR A 89 -8.10 11.00 -0.98
N PHE A 90 -8.74 11.66 -1.91
CA PHE A 90 -9.31 13.00 -1.76
C PHE A 90 -10.70 13.01 -2.36
N GLY A 91 -11.48 14.07 -2.07
CA GLY A 91 -12.82 14.21 -2.63
C GLY A 91 -12.78 14.29 -4.16
N HIS A 92 -13.62 13.52 -4.84
CA HIS A 92 -13.65 13.46 -6.31
C HIS A 92 -13.75 14.85 -6.95
N LYS A 93 -14.51 15.76 -6.34
CA LYS A 93 -14.68 17.13 -6.84
C LYS A 93 -13.39 17.94 -6.85
N ALA A 94 -12.38 17.52 -6.12
CA ALA A 94 -11.09 18.19 -6.06
C ALA A 94 -10.08 17.70 -7.12
N THR A 95 -10.45 16.74 -7.96
CA THR A 95 -9.55 16.12 -8.93
C THR A 95 -8.86 17.15 -9.82
N ASP A 96 -9.60 18.16 -10.29
CA ASP A 96 -9.05 19.19 -11.19
C ASP A 96 -8.21 20.23 -10.45
N GLN A 97 -8.20 20.22 -9.13
CA GLN A 97 -7.48 21.18 -8.29
C GLN A 97 -6.20 20.61 -7.71
N ILE A 98 -5.94 19.32 -7.92
CA ILE A 98 -4.84 18.60 -7.29
C ILE A 98 -3.87 18.11 -8.36
N ASP A 99 -2.58 18.41 -8.16
CA ASP A 99 -1.51 17.73 -8.88
C ASP A 99 -1.39 16.33 -8.25
N VAL A 100 -1.96 15.33 -8.91
CA VAL A 100 -2.06 13.97 -8.36
C VAL A 100 -0.68 13.37 -8.11
N ASP A 101 0.28 13.60 -9.00
CA ASP A 101 1.63 13.04 -8.84
C ASP A 101 2.33 13.65 -7.62
N ALA A 102 2.24 14.96 -7.44
CA ALA A 102 2.80 15.63 -6.28
C ALA A 102 2.12 15.18 -4.99
N TRP A 103 0.78 15.08 -5.01
CA TRP A 103 -0.01 14.60 -3.90
C TRP A 103 0.42 13.18 -3.50
N ALA A 104 0.60 12.30 -4.48
CA ALA A 104 1.01 10.92 -4.22
C ALA A 104 2.40 10.84 -3.57
N LYS A 105 3.35 11.60 -4.07
CA LYS A 105 4.71 11.64 -3.51
C LYS A 105 4.71 12.16 -2.08
N ASP A 106 3.96 13.21 -1.80
CA ASP A 106 3.86 13.78 -0.46
C ASP A 106 3.24 12.79 0.52
N ASN A 107 2.20 12.07 0.11
CA ASN A 107 1.55 11.07 0.96
C ASN A 107 2.43 9.85 1.19
N TYR A 108 3.15 9.41 0.19
CA TYR A 108 4.11 8.32 0.36
C TYR A 108 5.22 8.71 1.33
N GLN A 109 5.75 9.91 1.19
CA GLN A 109 6.78 10.44 2.10
C GLN A 109 6.25 10.50 3.54
N TRP A 110 5.02 10.97 3.72
CA TRP A 110 4.36 11.00 5.02
C TRP A 110 4.27 9.62 5.65
N LEU A 111 3.87 8.61 4.87
CA LEU A 111 3.83 7.22 5.35
C LEU A 111 5.20 6.74 5.81
N CYS A 112 6.22 6.99 5.02
CA CYS A 112 7.59 6.58 5.36
C CYS A 112 8.06 7.25 6.66
N GLU A 113 7.82 8.55 6.80
CA GLU A 113 8.24 9.31 7.99
C GLU A 113 7.53 8.86 9.26
N HIS A 114 6.26 8.44 9.15
CA HIS A 114 5.44 8.11 10.32
C HIS A 114 5.53 6.64 10.72
N PHE A 115 6.01 5.76 9.86
CA PHE A 115 6.00 4.31 10.11
C PHE A 115 7.38 3.66 10.07
N GLY A 116 8.42 4.42 10.38
CA GLY A 116 9.75 3.87 10.58
C GLY A 116 10.65 3.83 9.35
N GLY A 117 10.21 4.44 8.25
CA GLY A 117 11.00 4.53 7.04
C GLY A 117 10.45 3.69 5.90
N GLU A 118 11.01 3.88 4.71
CA GLU A 118 10.58 3.18 3.50
C GLU A 118 10.74 1.65 3.61
N GLN A 119 11.66 1.17 4.44
CA GLN A 119 11.86 -0.27 4.64
C GLN A 119 10.65 -0.95 5.27
N ASN A 120 9.76 -0.21 5.93
CA ASN A 120 8.55 -0.75 6.52
C ASN A 120 7.35 -0.69 5.57
N VAL A 121 7.50 -0.11 4.39
CA VAL A 121 6.45 -0.04 3.39
C VAL A 121 6.70 -1.12 2.34
N ILE A 122 5.83 -2.12 2.29
CA ILE A 122 5.93 -3.21 1.30
C ILE A 122 5.63 -2.68 -0.09
N SER A 123 4.58 -1.86 -0.21
CA SER A 123 4.10 -1.34 -1.47
C SER A 123 3.26 -0.11 -1.23
N ALA A 124 3.27 0.80 -2.19
CA ALA A 124 2.33 1.91 -2.23
C ALA A 124 2.04 2.19 -3.70
N ILE A 125 0.81 1.95 -4.13
CA ILE A 125 0.42 2.07 -5.53
C ILE A 125 -0.57 3.21 -5.67
N LEU A 126 -0.25 4.15 -6.56
CA LEU A 126 -1.19 5.16 -7.01
C LEU A 126 -2.08 4.54 -8.08
N HIS A 127 -3.36 4.36 -7.75
CA HIS A 127 -4.37 3.87 -8.68
C HIS A 127 -5.05 5.04 -9.37
N VAL A 128 -4.98 5.07 -10.68
CA VAL A 128 -5.62 6.10 -11.51
C VAL A 128 -6.69 5.50 -12.44
N ASP A 129 -6.96 4.22 -12.27
CA ASP A 129 -7.89 3.46 -13.11
C ASP A 129 -9.31 3.38 -12.56
N GLU A 130 -9.60 4.07 -11.47
CA GLU A 130 -10.93 4.20 -10.90
C GLU A 130 -11.37 5.67 -10.95
N ARG A 131 -12.62 5.93 -10.57
CA ARG A 131 -13.21 7.27 -10.69
C ARG A 131 -12.38 8.36 -9.99
N THR A 132 -11.88 8.08 -8.80
CA THR A 132 -11.03 9.01 -8.06
C THR A 132 -9.68 8.34 -7.80
N SER A 133 -8.61 9.07 -8.09
CA SER A 133 -7.26 8.56 -7.81
C SER A 133 -7.07 8.33 -6.31
N HIS A 134 -6.38 7.26 -5.97
CA HIS A 134 -6.12 6.91 -4.57
C HIS A 134 -4.86 6.06 -4.46
N ILE A 135 -4.31 6.01 -3.24
CA ILE A 135 -3.15 5.18 -2.94
C ILE A 135 -3.59 4.02 -2.07
N HIS A 136 -3.17 2.80 -2.41
CA HIS A 136 -3.17 1.66 -1.50
C HIS A 136 -1.74 1.39 -1.07
N ALA A 137 -1.47 1.55 0.22
CA ALA A 137 -0.14 1.31 0.78
C ALA A 137 -0.21 0.17 1.80
N ILE A 138 0.77 -0.70 1.75
CA ILE A 138 0.90 -1.83 2.67
C ILE A 138 2.10 -1.57 3.56
N VAL A 139 1.86 -1.42 4.85
CA VAL A 139 2.87 -1.05 5.83
C VAL A 139 3.01 -2.16 6.87
N MET A 140 4.24 -2.58 7.14
CA MET A 140 4.53 -3.54 8.21
C MET A 140 4.72 -2.78 9.53
N PRO A 141 4.02 -3.20 10.62
CA PRO A 141 4.18 -2.54 11.92
C PRO A 141 5.46 -3.04 12.62
N MET A 142 6.61 -2.74 12.06
CA MET A 142 7.91 -3.11 12.59
C MET A 142 8.66 -1.88 13.08
N ASP A 143 9.40 -2.08 14.16
CA ASP A 143 10.27 -1.04 14.67
C ASP A 143 11.64 -1.03 13.96
#